data_4b7606175d83f6cb00c9c4e399486c67
#
_entry.id   4b7606175d83f6cb00c9c4e399486c67
#
_cell.length_a   1.000
_cell.length_b   1.000
_cell.length_c   1.000
_cell.angle_alpha   90.00
_cell.angle_beta   90.00
_cell.angle_gamma   90.00
#
_symmetry.space_group_name_H-M   'P 1'
#
loop_
_entity.id
_entity.type
_entity.pdbx_description
1 polymer ?
#
loop_
_entity_poly.entity_id
_entity_poly.type
_entity_poly.pdbx_seq_one_letter_code
_entity_poly.pdbx_strand_id
1 'polypeptide(L)'
;YYGAPDATDVVVAMGSVCGTLEEVVDVMRAKGAKVGVLEVHLYRPFSAKHMLSELPKSVQRIAVLDRTKEPGAFGEPLYLDVTAVLDDAGMKDIRVIGGRYGLSSKDTTPADMYSVFQHLAKGGHNHFTVSIVDDVTHLSIEKCEFELPHDPTQASVKFWGIGSDGLVGASKNTSKIIGDHTDKYVQAYFQ
;
A
#
# COMPACT_ATOMS: atom_id res chain seq x y z
N TYR A 1 -6.40 -4.16 11.32
CA TYR A 1 -6.76 -2.79 10.92
C TYR A 1 -5.81 -1.77 11.54
N TYR A 2 -5.35 -0.83 10.73
CA TYR A 2 -4.55 0.32 11.16
C TYR A 2 -5.18 1.62 10.65
N GLY A 3 -5.45 2.60 11.50
CA GLY A 3 -6.02 3.87 11.05
C GLY A 3 -6.96 4.54 12.05
N ALA A 4 -7.79 5.45 11.54
CA ALA A 4 -8.80 6.13 12.35
C ALA A 4 -9.93 5.15 12.73
N PRO A 5 -10.38 5.12 14.00
CA PRO A 5 -11.44 4.20 14.42
C PRO A 5 -12.79 4.50 13.77
N ASP A 6 -12.95 5.73 13.25
CA ASP A 6 -14.11 6.21 12.52
C ASP A 6 -13.80 6.48 11.03
N ALA A 7 -12.88 5.72 10.45
CA ALA A 7 -12.50 5.87 9.06
C ALA A 7 -13.70 5.67 8.12
N THR A 8 -13.78 6.53 7.13
CA THR A 8 -14.75 6.46 6.02
C THR A 8 -14.14 5.89 4.76
N ASP A 9 -12.84 6.02 4.61
CA ASP A 9 -12.05 5.53 3.48
C ASP A 9 -11.01 4.53 3.96
N VAL A 10 -11.07 3.32 3.44
CA VAL A 10 -10.17 2.24 3.82
C VAL A 10 -9.50 1.67 2.57
N VAL A 11 -8.20 1.49 2.63
CA VAL A 11 -7.46 0.71 1.64
C VAL A 11 -7.30 -0.70 2.17
N VAL A 12 -7.61 -1.71 1.35
CA VAL A 12 -7.34 -3.13 1.67
C VAL A 12 -6.17 -3.58 0.82
N ALA A 13 -5.14 -4.10 1.46
CA ALA A 13 -3.91 -4.53 0.79
C ALA A 13 -3.24 -5.69 1.52
N MET A 14 -2.23 -6.29 0.89
CA MET A 14 -1.38 -7.30 1.51
C MET A 14 0.09 -7.12 1.12
N GLY A 15 0.98 -7.58 2.00
CA GLY A 15 2.41 -7.56 1.78
C GLY A 15 3.07 -6.22 2.09
N SER A 16 4.23 -5.97 1.50
CA SER A 16 5.11 -4.84 1.88
C SER A 16 4.53 -3.44 1.66
N VAL A 17 3.53 -3.29 0.80
CA VAL A 17 2.85 -2.01 0.59
C VAL A 17 2.11 -1.53 1.85
N CYS A 18 1.74 -2.45 2.75
CA CYS A 18 1.05 -2.11 4.00
C CYS A 18 1.86 -1.13 4.85
N GLY A 19 3.15 -1.36 5.03
CA GLY A 19 4.01 -0.41 5.76
C GLY A 19 4.04 1.00 5.13
N THR A 20 4.07 1.08 3.80
CA THR A 20 3.97 2.39 3.11
C THR A 20 2.60 3.05 3.33
N LEU A 21 1.53 2.24 3.34
CA LEU A 21 0.18 2.72 3.63
C LEU A 21 0.02 3.22 5.07
N GLU A 22 0.61 2.53 6.06
CA GLU A 22 0.59 2.96 7.46
C GLU A 22 1.21 4.36 7.64
N GLU A 23 2.38 4.60 7.05
CA GLU A 23 3.04 5.92 7.10
C GLU A 23 2.18 7.02 6.45
N VAL A 24 1.54 6.71 5.32
CA VAL A 24 0.63 7.66 4.66
C VAL A 24 -0.61 7.92 5.51
N VAL A 25 -1.18 6.86 6.10
CA VAL A 25 -2.33 6.96 7.01
C VAL A 25 -2.01 7.85 8.19
N ASP A 26 -0.83 7.71 8.80
CA ASP A 26 -0.42 8.55 9.94
C ASP A 26 -0.35 10.03 9.58
N VAL A 27 0.27 10.37 8.45
CA VAL A 27 0.33 11.76 7.98
C VAL A 27 -1.07 12.31 7.67
N MET A 28 -1.91 11.51 7.03
CA MET A 28 -3.28 11.92 6.71
C MET A 28 -4.14 12.11 7.98
N ARG A 29 -4.02 11.20 8.94
CA ARG A 29 -4.72 11.29 10.23
C ARG A 29 -4.27 12.50 11.04
N ALA A 30 -2.97 12.81 11.06
CA ALA A 30 -2.45 14.01 11.70
C ALA A 30 -3.06 15.29 11.12
N LYS A 31 -3.53 15.25 9.88
CA LYS A 31 -4.28 16.33 9.19
C LYS A 31 -5.80 16.22 9.36
N GLY A 32 -6.29 15.29 10.19
CA GLY A 32 -7.70 15.11 10.49
C GLY A 32 -8.48 14.22 9.51
N ALA A 33 -7.80 13.51 8.60
CA ALA A 33 -8.46 12.62 7.67
C ALA A 33 -8.97 11.34 8.36
N LYS A 34 -10.15 10.86 7.95
CA LYS A 34 -10.77 9.63 8.44
C LYS A 34 -10.43 8.46 7.52
N VAL A 35 -9.18 8.03 7.57
CA VAL A 35 -8.62 7.00 6.69
C VAL A 35 -7.99 5.86 7.49
N GLY A 36 -7.87 4.71 6.83
CA GLY A 36 -7.19 3.55 7.39
C GLY A 36 -6.82 2.53 6.34
N VAL A 37 -6.06 1.53 6.77
CA VAL A 37 -5.68 0.36 5.98
C VAL A 37 -6.11 -0.92 6.69
N LEU A 38 -6.66 -1.86 5.93
CA LEU A 38 -6.93 -3.22 6.38
C LEU A 38 -5.91 -4.14 5.72
N GLU A 39 -5.05 -4.73 6.53
CA GLU A 39 -3.95 -5.56 6.07
C GLU A 39 -4.33 -7.03 6.08
N VAL A 40 -4.21 -7.67 4.92
CA VAL A 40 -4.49 -9.10 4.79
C VAL A 40 -3.19 -9.88 4.94
N HIS A 41 -2.98 -10.49 6.12
CA HIS A 41 -1.80 -11.32 6.39
C HIS A 41 -2.02 -12.76 5.95
N LEU A 42 -3.19 -13.34 6.18
CA LEU A 42 -3.55 -14.68 5.73
C LEU A 42 -4.57 -14.59 4.59
N TYR A 43 -4.08 -14.69 3.36
CA TYR A 43 -4.93 -14.57 2.17
C TYR A 43 -5.77 -15.83 1.92
N ARG A 44 -5.22 -17.02 2.14
CA ARG A 44 -5.93 -18.29 1.96
C ARG A 44 -5.79 -19.20 3.18
N PRO A 45 -6.90 -19.70 3.77
CA PRO A 45 -8.29 -19.40 3.40
C PRO A 45 -8.69 -17.95 3.75
N PHE A 46 -9.42 -17.28 2.84
CA PHE A 46 -9.91 -15.93 3.11
C PHE A 46 -11.02 -15.96 4.16
N SER A 47 -10.89 -15.15 5.20
CA SER A 47 -11.82 -15.16 6.33
C SER A 47 -12.74 -13.94 6.33
N ALA A 48 -13.96 -14.11 5.85
CA ALA A 48 -15.00 -13.09 5.93
C ALA A 48 -15.20 -12.57 7.36
N LYS A 49 -15.23 -13.49 8.34
CA LYS A 49 -15.40 -13.13 9.76
C LYS A 49 -14.33 -12.15 10.24
N HIS A 50 -13.05 -12.44 9.99
CA HIS A 50 -11.96 -11.56 10.43
C HIS A 50 -11.96 -10.24 9.68
N MET A 51 -12.16 -10.26 8.36
CA MET A 51 -12.27 -9.03 7.59
C MET A 51 -13.37 -8.11 8.12
N LEU A 52 -14.57 -8.63 8.30
CA LEU A 52 -15.72 -7.84 8.73
C LEU A 52 -15.61 -7.35 10.18
N SER A 53 -14.95 -8.13 11.08
CA SER A 53 -14.75 -7.72 12.47
C SER A 53 -13.79 -6.55 12.62
N GLU A 54 -12.85 -6.40 11.69
CA GLU A 54 -11.82 -5.36 11.72
C GLU A 54 -12.22 -4.08 10.96
N LEU A 55 -13.20 -4.16 10.07
CA LEU A 55 -13.66 -2.99 9.33
C LEU A 55 -14.36 -1.98 10.25
N PRO A 56 -13.98 -0.69 10.22
CA PRO A 56 -14.73 0.36 10.91
C PRO A 56 -16.20 0.39 10.47
N LYS A 57 -17.12 0.54 11.41
CA LYS A 57 -18.56 0.64 11.10
C LYS A 57 -18.94 1.88 10.29
N SER A 58 -18.06 2.86 10.26
CA SER A 58 -18.20 4.13 9.54
C SER A 58 -17.72 4.06 8.09
N VAL A 59 -17.16 2.92 7.65
CA VAL A 59 -16.59 2.78 6.30
C VAL A 59 -17.67 3.00 5.23
N GLN A 60 -17.34 3.82 4.24
CA GLN A 60 -18.21 4.15 3.11
C GLN A 60 -17.57 3.78 1.77
N ARG A 61 -16.24 3.81 1.72
CA ARG A 61 -15.46 3.57 0.50
C ARG A 61 -14.26 2.68 0.80
N ILE A 62 -14.03 1.73 -0.09
CA ILE A 62 -12.89 0.81 -0.01
C ILE A 62 -12.16 0.80 -1.35
N ALA A 63 -10.84 0.98 -1.31
CA ALA A 63 -9.97 0.67 -2.43
C ALA A 63 -9.20 -0.61 -2.11
N VAL A 64 -9.28 -1.61 -2.99
CA VAL A 64 -8.56 -2.87 -2.82
C VAL A 64 -7.37 -2.88 -3.77
N LEU A 65 -6.18 -3.14 -3.25
CA LEU A 65 -4.94 -3.13 -4.02
C LEU A 65 -4.41 -4.54 -4.22
N ASP A 66 -4.23 -4.91 -5.47
CA ASP A 66 -3.63 -6.17 -5.90
C ASP A 66 -2.31 -5.91 -6.65
N ARG A 67 -1.25 -6.65 -6.31
CA ARG A 67 0.02 -6.63 -7.05
C ARG A 67 0.05 -7.68 -8.15
N THR A 68 -1.07 -7.82 -8.83
CA THR A 68 -1.23 -8.75 -9.95
C THR A 68 -2.18 -8.18 -10.99
N LYS A 69 -2.20 -8.79 -12.16
CA LYS A 69 -3.18 -8.55 -13.21
C LYS A 69 -3.76 -9.91 -13.61
N GLU A 70 -5.08 -10.01 -13.60
CA GLU A 70 -5.82 -11.21 -14.00
C GLU A 70 -6.51 -10.96 -15.36
N PRO A 71 -5.82 -11.21 -16.49
CA PRO A 71 -6.40 -11.01 -17.80
C PRO A 71 -7.64 -11.91 -18.02
N GLY A 72 -8.75 -11.30 -18.42
CA GLY A 72 -10.01 -12.00 -18.66
C GLY A 72 -10.89 -12.21 -17.42
N ALA A 73 -10.43 -11.87 -16.21
CA ALA A 73 -11.27 -11.83 -15.03
C ALA A 73 -11.98 -10.47 -14.88
N PHE A 74 -13.06 -10.44 -14.10
CA PHE A 74 -13.77 -9.18 -13.78
C PHE A 74 -12.98 -8.27 -12.81
N GLY A 75 -11.91 -8.77 -12.21
CA GLY A 75 -11.06 -8.03 -11.31
C GLY A 75 -9.94 -8.91 -10.76
N GLU A 76 -9.07 -8.32 -10.01
CA GLU A 76 -7.96 -8.99 -9.36
C GLU A 76 -8.43 -9.80 -8.14
N PRO A 77 -7.66 -10.80 -7.69
CA PRO A 77 -8.13 -11.79 -6.72
C PRO A 77 -8.61 -11.21 -5.38
N LEU A 78 -7.83 -10.31 -4.76
CA LEU A 78 -8.21 -9.73 -3.47
C LEU A 78 -9.45 -8.84 -3.61
N TYR A 79 -9.53 -8.06 -4.69
CA TYR A 79 -10.69 -7.23 -4.98
C TYR A 79 -11.97 -8.06 -5.10
N LEU A 80 -11.91 -9.20 -5.79
CA LEU A 80 -13.06 -10.10 -5.94
C LEU A 80 -13.48 -10.72 -4.61
N ASP A 81 -12.53 -11.16 -3.78
CA ASP A 81 -12.83 -11.72 -2.46
C ASP A 81 -13.48 -10.70 -1.53
N VAL A 82 -12.92 -9.48 -1.47
CA VAL A 82 -13.48 -8.39 -0.66
C VAL A 82 -14.89 -8.02 -1.11
N THR A 83 -15.09 -7.91 -2.42
CA THR A 83 -16.42 -7.59 -2.99
C THR A 83 -17.44 -8.67 -2.67
N ALA A 84 -17.07 -9.95 -2.82
CA ALA A 84 -17.94 -11.07 -2.50
C ALA A 84 -18.33 -11.11 -1.03
N VAL A 85 -17.36 -10.90 -0.12
CA VAL A 85 -17.62 -10.87 1.32
C VAL A 85 -18.57 -9.74 1.71
N LEU A 86 -18.41 -8.55 1.14
CA LEU A 86 -19.28 -7.42 1.43
C LEU A 86 -20.70 -7.62 0.87
N ASP A 87 -20.83 -8.23 -0.31
CA ASP A 87 -22.14 -8.57 -0.90
C ASP A 87 -22.86 -9.62 -0.06
N ASP A 88 -22.17 -10.70 0.34
CA ASP A 88 -22.72 -11.75 1.21
C ASP A 88 -23.15 -11.20 2.58
N ALA A 89 -22.41 -10.22 3.10
CA ALA A 89 -22.75 -9.53 4.35
C ALA A 89 -23.89 -8.49 4.20
N GLY A 90 -24.40 -8.25 2.99
CA GLY A 90 -25.43 -7.26 2.72
C GLY A 90 -24.95 -5.81 2.82
N MET A 91 -23.65 -5.54 2.82
CA MET A 91 -23.05 -4.20 2.96
C MET A 91 -22.98 -3.47 1.60
N LYS A 92 -24.12 -3.32 0.95
CA LYS A 92 -24.24 -2.81 -0.44
C LYS A 92 -24.01 -1.31 -0.58
N ASP A 93 -24.09 -0.57 0.52
CA ASP A 93 -23.87 0.88 0.52
C ASP A 93 -22.38 1.28 0.50
N ILE A 94 -21.48 0.30 0.70
CA ILE A 94 -20.04 0.54 0.63
C ILE A 94 -19.59 0.50 -0.82
N ARG A 95 -19.00 1.60 -1.27
CA ARG A 95 -18.37 1.64 -2.59
C ARG A 95 -17.03 0.94 -2.58
N VAL A 96 -16.85 -0.07 -3.41
CA VAL A 96 -15.58 -0.80 -3.56
C VAL A 96 -15.00 -0.55 -4.95
N ILE A 97 -13.72 -0.21 -5.00
CA ILE A 97 -12.94 -0.09 -6.25
C ILE A 97 -11.65 -0.93 -6.14
N GLY A 98 -11.27 -1.57 -7.22
CA GLY A 98 -10.02 -2.34 -7.32
C GLY A 98 -8.92 -1.55 -8.02
N GLY A 99 -7.69 -1.71 -7.58
CA GLY A 99 -6.52 -1.09 -8.15
C GLY A 99 -5.33 -2.04 -8.25
N ARG A 100 -4.52 -1.86 -9.27
CA ARG A 100 -3.29 -2.60 -9.51
C ARG A 100 -2.08 -1.74 -9.24
N TYR A 101 -1.07 -2.29 -8.57
CA TYR A 101 0.16 -1.58 -8.23
C TYR A 101 1.38 -2.48 -8.38
N GLY A 102 2.56 -1.88 -8.45
CA GLY A 102 3.85 -2.57 -8.33
C GLY A 102 4.16 -3.62 -9.39
N LEU A 103 3.43 -3.65 -10.52
CA LEU A 103 3.70 -4.55 -11.64
C LEU A 103 5.02 -4.18 -12.30
N SER A 104 5.69 -5.17 -12.91
CA SER A 104 7.01 -4.99 -13.53
C SER A 104 8.06 -4.39 -12.59
N SER A 105 8.02 -4.74 -11.31
CA SER A 105 8.92 -4.25 -10.26
C SER A 105 8.96 -2.72 -10.12
N LYS A 106 7.86 -2.04 -10.45
CA LYS A 106 7.73 -0.60 -10.22
C LYS A 106 7.66 -0.31 -8.72
N ASP A 107 8.41 0.69 -8.33
CA ASP A 107 8.38 1.18 -6.95
C ASP A 107 7.00 1.74 -6.61
N THR A 108 6.60 1.52 -5.36
CA THR A 108 5.35 2.04 -4.82
C THR A 108 5.71 3.02 -3.71
N THR A 109 5.61 4.30 -4.01
CA THR A 109 6.01 5.37 -3.09
C THR A 109 4.85 5.83 -2.19
N PRO A 110 5.12 6.52 -1.08
CA PRO A 110 4.07 7.16 -0.28
C PRO A 110 3.14 8.06 -1.07
N ALA A 111 3.68 8.81 -2.06
CA ALA A 111 2.87 9.63 -2.96
C ALA A 111 1.89 8.82 -3.81
N ASP A 112 2.28 7.61 -4.23
CA ASP A 112 1.40 6.70 -4.95
C ASP A 112 0.25 6.22 -4.06
N MET A 113 0.53 5.85 -2.81
CA MET A 113 -0.49 5.43 -1.85
C MET A 113 -1.41 6.57 -1.42
N TYR A 114 -0.86 7.77 -1.26
CA TYR A 114 -1.67 8.96 -1.06
C TYR A 114 -2.62 9.23 -2.24
N SER A 115 -2.14 9.02 -3.47
CA SER A 115 -2.95 9.17 -4.69
C SER A 115 -4.13 8.19 -4.72
N VAL A 116 -3.97 6.97 -4.18
CA VAL A 116 -5.07 6.01 -4.03
C VAL A 116 -6.16 6.57 -3.13
N PHE A 117 -5.81 7.13 -1.97
CA PHE A 117 -6.79 7.75 -1.08
C PHE A 117 -7.48 8.94 -1.74
N GLN A 118 -6.74 9.78 -2.47
CA GLN A 118 -7.32 10.91 -3.21
C GLN A 118 -8.26 10.44 -4.31
N HIS A 119 -7.90 9.40 -5.05
CA HIS A 119 -8.73 8.79 -6.09
C HIS A 119 -10.03 8.23 -5.49
N LEU A 120 -9.93 7.51 -4.37
CA LEU A 120 -11.07 6.96 -3.64
C LEU A 120 -12.02 8.07 -3.16
N ALA A 121 -11.48 9.10 -2.51
CA ALA A 121 -12.25 10.22 -1.97
C ALA A 121 -12.98 11.02 -3.04
N LYS A 122 -12.39 11.20 -4.22
CA LYS A 122 -12.98 11.90 -5.38
C LYS A 122 -14.02 11.06 -6.13
N GLY A 123 -14.28 9.84 -5.70
CA GLY A 123 -15.17 8.93 -6.41
C GLY A 123 -14.58 8.39 -7.70
N GLY A 124 -13.27 8.17 -7.74
CA GLY A 124 -12.52 7.71 -8.90
C GLY A 124 -13.02 6.40 -9.51
N HIS A 125 -12.55 6.07 -10.71
CA HIS A 125 -12.99 4.88 -11.44
C HIS A 125 -12.47 3.57 -10.84
N ASN A 126 -13.17 2.47 -11.11
CA ASN A 126 -12.75 1.12 -10.76
C ASN A 126 -11.66 0.60 -11.72
N HIS A 127 -10.94 -0.44 -11.31
CA HIS A 127 -9.86 -1.08 -12.09
C HIS A 127 -8.73 -0.12 -12.46
N PHE A 128 -8.42 0.79 -11.54
CA PHE A 128 -7.34 1.75 -11.75
C PHE A 128 -5.95 1.09 -11.64
N THR A 129 -4.95 1.80 -12.12
CA THR A 129 -3.54 1.40 -12.03
C THR A 129 -2.74 2.49 -11.33
N VAL A 130 -1.82 2.11 -10.46
CA VAL A 130 -0.97 3.02 -9.69
C VAL A 130 0.49 2.86 -10.14
N SER A 131 1.20 3.95 -10.33
CA SER A 131 2.63 4.01 -10.69
C SER A 131 2.97 3.32 -12.02
N ILE A 132 1.98 2.95 -12.80
CA ILE A 132 2.16 2.33 -14.11
C ILE A 132 1.38 3.16 -15.11
N VAL A 133 2.08 3.69 -16.12
CA VAL A 133 1.42 4.40 -17.20
C VAL A 133 0.75 3.37 -18.12
N ASP A 134 -0.56 3.49 -18.24
CA ASP A 134 -1.38 2.65 -19.11
C ASP A 134 -1.84 3.48 -20.31
N ASP A 135 -1.08 3.46 -21.38
CA ASP A 135 -1.37 4.23 -22.58
C ASP A 135 -2.46 3.61 -23.46
N VAL A 136 -2.86 2.34 -23.20
CA VAL A 136 -3.84 1.61 -23.99
C VAL A 136 -5.24 1.76 -23.43
N THR A 137 -5.42 1.53 -22.13
CA THR A 137 -6.74 1.55 -21.47
C THR A 137 -6.98 2.81 -20.66
N HIS A 138 -5.97 3.64 -20.44
CA HIS A 138 -6.03 4.91 -19.69
C HIS A 138 -6.58 4.74 -18.27
N LEU A 139 -6.14 3.66 -17.58
CA LEU A 139 -6.57 3.33 -16.22
C LEU A 139 -5.63 3.88 -15.15
N SER A 140 -4.48 4.41 -15.53
CA SER A 140 -3.52 4.97 -14.57
C SER A 140 -4.06 6.23 -13.92
N ILE A 141 -3.97 6.26 -12.58
CA ILE A 141 -4.34 7.45 -11.82
C ILE A 141 -3.17 8.45 -11.80
N GLU A 142 -3.52 9.72 -11.73
CA GLU A 142 -2.54 10.78 -11.60
C GLU A 142 -1.85 10.74 -10.24
N LYS A 143 -0.52 10.88 -10.24
CA LYS A 143 0.27 10.91 -9.01
C LYS A 143 0.17 12.29 -8.36
N CYS A 144 -0.33 12.32 -7.14
CA CYS A 144 -0.41 13.52 -6.32
C CYS A 144 0.94 13.84 -5.67
N GLU A 145 1.21 15.10 -5.45
CA GLU A 145 2.34 15.54 -4.62
C GLU A 145 2.09 15.15 -3.17
N PHE A 146 3.02 14.40 -2.60
CA PHE A 146 2.99 13.99 -1.21
C PHE A 146 4.40 13.61 -0.75
N GLU A 147 4.79 14.12 0.40
CA GLU A 147 6.06 13.78 1.04
C GLU A 147 5.80 13.41 2.49
N LEU A 148 6.51 12.40 2.97
CA LEU A 148 6.54 12.07 4.39
C LEU A 148 7.35 13.13 5.15
N PRO A 149 6.99 13.44 6.40
CA PRO A 149 7.80 14.29 7.25
C PRO A 149 9.22 13.72 7.36
N HIS A 150 10.21 14.60 7.31
CA HIS A 150 11.58 14.19 7.56
C HIS A 150 11.73 13.72 9.01
N ASP A 151 12.16 12.48 9.19
CA ASP A 151 12.53 11.93 10.49
C ASP A 151 14.04 12.17 10.74
N PRO A 152 14.42 13.07 11.66
CA PRO A 152 15.81 13.37 11.94
C PRO A 152 16.58 12.18 12.56
N THR A 153 15.88 11.13 12.99
CA THR A 153 16.49 9.90 13.52
C THR A 153 16.88 8.91 12.43
N GLN A 154 16.39 9.11 11.21
CA GLN A 154 16.69 8.25 10.05
C GLN A 154 17.85 8.81 9.24
N ALA A 155 18.70 7.89 8.77
CA ALA A 155 19.75 8.19 7.81
C ALA A 155 19.67 7.22 6.63
N SER A 156 19.51 7.76 5.42
CA SER A 156 19.54 6.97 4.18
C SER A 156 20.91 7.12 3.53
N VAL A 157 21.55 5.97 3.24
CA VAL A 157 22.88 5.94 2.62
C VAL A 157 22.80 5.14 1.33
N LYS A 158 23.29 5.69 0.23
CA LYS A 158 23.40 4.99 -1.04
C LYS A 158 24.85 4.73 -1.38
N PHE A 159 25.20 3.45 -1.57
CA PHE A 159 26.48 3.01 -2.05
C PHE A 159 26.41 2.79 -3.57
N TRP A 160 27.32 3.41 -4.30
CA TRP A 160 27.44 3.24 -5.74
C TRP A 160 28.70 2.45 -6.09
N GLY A 161 28.57 1.46 -6.95
CA GLY A 161 29.68 0.68 -7.49
C GLY A 161 29.44 0.29 -8.94
N ILE A 162 30.50 -0.11 -9.61
CA ILE A 162 30.49 -0.52 -11.01
C ILE A 162 30.39 -2.05 -11.21
N GLY A 163 30.15 -2.77 -10.14
CA GLY A 163 30.08 -4.23 -10.11
C GLY A 163 31.48 -4.88 -9.96
N SER A 164 31.50 -6.05 -9.30
CA SER A 164 32.72 -6.84 -9.02
C SER A 164 33.88 -6.07 -8.35
N ASP A 165 33.54 -5.02 -7.62
CA ASP A 165 34.45 -4.08 -6.97
C ASP A 165 34.52 -4.22 -5.44
N GLY A 166 33.82 -5.24 -4.89
CA GLY A 166 33.75 -5.50 -3.44
C GLY A 166 32.74 -4.64 -2.69
N LEU A 167 31.98 -3.76 -3.39
CA LEU A 167 31.04 -2.82 -2.77
C LEU A 167 29.93 -3.52 -1.98
N VAL A 168 29.39 -4.63 -2.49
CA VAL A 168 28.35 -5.39 -1.78
C VAL A 168 28.88 -5.91 -0.44
N GLY A 169 30.12 -6.41 -0.40
CA GLY A 169 30.78 -6.83 0.83
C GLY A 169 31.00 -5.67 1.80
N ALA A 170 31.47 -4.53 1.32
CA ALA A 170 31.66 -3.32 2.11
C ALA A 170 30.33 -2.81 2.69
N SER A 171 29.28 -2.74 1.90
CA SER A 171 27.94 -2.30 2.34
C SER A 171 27.36 -3.24 3.41
N LYS A 172 27.50 -4.56 3.24
CA LYS A 172 27.07 -5.56 4.24
C LYS A 172 27.83 -5.39 5.55
N ASN A 173 29.17 -5.20 5.48
CA ASN A 173 29.98 -4.98 6.67
C ASN A 173 29.60 -3.67 7.37
N THR A 174 29.35 -2.59 6.63
CA THR A 174 28.90 -1.33 7.20
C THR A 174 27.57 -1.50 7.95
N SER A 175 26.58 -2.16 7.33
CA SER A 175 25.29 -2.44 7.97
C SER A 175 25.48 -3.29 9.24
N LYS A 176 26.33 -4.31 9.20
CA LYS A 176 26.63 -5.15 10.35
C LYS A 176 27.29 -4.35 11.49
N ILE A 177 28.31 -3.54 11.17
CA ILE A 177 29.00 -2.71 12.17
C ILE A 177 28.01 -1.76 12.86
N ILE A 178 27.14 -1.10 12.12
CA ILE A 178 26.13 -0.19 12.70
C ILE A 178 25.18 -0.98 13.61
N GLY A 179 24.66 -2.12 13.16
CA GLY A 179 23.75 -2.95 13.95
C GLY A 179 24.39 -3.57 15.19
N ASP A 180 25.66 -3.99 15.11
CA ASP A 180 26.36 -4.63 16.23
C ASP A 180 26.87 -3.63 17.29
N HIS A 181 27.11 -2.37 16.89
CA HIS A 181 27.75 -1.35 17.75
C HIS A 181 26.88 -0.13 18.09
N THR A 182 25.64 -0.13 17.68
CA THR A 182 24.68 0.94 18.01
C THR A 182 23.31 0.36 18.31
N ASP A 183 22.45 1.13 19.00
CA ASP A 183 21.05 0.78 19.24
C ASP A 183 20.13 1.09 18.03
N LYS A 184 20.72 1.30 16.86
CA LYS A 184 19.95 1.64 15.66
C LYS A 184 19.52 0.39 14.88
N TYR A 185 18.34 0.44 14.31
CA TYR A 185 17.89 -0.56 13.34
C TYR A 185 18.53 -0.26 11.98
N VAL A 186 18.99 -1.31 11.32
CA VAL A 186 19.64 -1.19 10.01
C VAL A 186 18.95 -2.10 9.01
N GLN A 187 18.60 -1.55 7.87
CA GLN A 187 18.10 -2.29 6.73
C GLN A 187 18.95 -1.98 5.50
N ALA A 188 19.26 -2.98 4.70
CA ALA A 188 20.03 -2.82 3.46
C ALA A 188 19.31 -3.55 2.32
N TYR A 189 19.28 -2.89 1.17
CA TYR A 189 18.74 -3.44 -0.09
C TYR A 189 19.84 -3.39 -1.17
N PHE A 190 19.98 -4.47 -1.91
CA PHE A 190 21.02 -4.60 -2.95
C PHE A 190 20.37 -4.88 -4.30
N GLN A 191 20.70 -4.08 -5.29
CA GLN A 191 20.27 -4.23 -6.68
C GLN A 191 21.44 -4.65 -7.58
#